data_927765e4d6bd972cfd42aaad3b711738
#
_entry.id   927765e4d6bd972cfd42aaad3b711738
#
_cell.length_a   1.000
_cell.length_b   1.000
_cell.length_c   1.000
_cell.angle_alpha   90.00
_cell.angle_beta   90.00
_cell.angle_gamma   90.00
#
_symmetry.space_group_name_H-M   'P 1'
#
loop_
_entity.id
_entity.type
_entity.pdbx_description
1 polymer ?
#
loop_
_entity_poly.entity_id
_entity_poly.type
_entity_poly.pdbx_seq_one_letter_code
_entity_poly.pdbx_strand_id
1 'polypeptide(L)'
;TKAAQDENDVVPGLESAARFVNLAGLAKVPGKNLELVAVLNGPATSAALGDDAYLKRHQRTNPNRKLIAALNEAGVDVMVCGQALAHKGFSTTEVANDVTVAVAALTVLAKYQSAGYALIPN
;
A
#
# COMPACT_ATOMS: atom_id res chain seq x y z
N THR A 1 1.84 1.43 7.09
CA THR A 1 3.09 0.81 6.61
C THR A 1 4.30 1.65 6.98
N LYS A 2 5.39 0.98 7.33
CA LYS A 2 6.67 1.64 7.57
C LYS A 2 7.27 2.08 6.24
N ALA A 3 7.85 3.29 6.20
CA ALA A 3 8.52 3.80 5.01
C ALA A 3 9.84 3.05 4.75
N ALA A 4 10.27 3.05 3.49
CA ALA A 4 11.63 2.69 3.12
C ALA A 4 12.62 3.71 3.71
N GLN A 5 13.89 3.35 3.80
CA GLN A 5 14.93 4.28 4.25
C GLN A 5 15.03 5.48 3.30
N ASP A 6 14.87 5.23 2.00
CA ASP A 6 14.68 6.26 0.99
C ASP A 6 13.26 6.10 0.45
N GLU A 7 12.49 7.20 0.41
CA GLU A 7 11.12 7.15 -0.10
C GLU A 7 11.03 6.79 -1.59
N ASN A 8 12.15 6.71 -2.28
CA ASN A 8 12.24 6.23 -3.67
C ASN A 8 12.53 4.73 -3.77
N ASP A 9 12.62 4.03 -2.65
CA ASP A 9 12.83 2.58 -2.63
C ASP A 9 11.50 1.84 -2.42
N VAL A 10 11.55 0.52 -2.51
CA VAL A 10 10.39 -0.33 -2.25
C VAL A 10 10.01 -0.23 -0.77
N VAL A 11 8.73 -0.02 -0.50
CA VAL A 11 8.20 0.10 0.87
C VAL A 11 8.25 -1.25 1.57
N PRO A 12 8.94 -1.38 2.72
CA PRO A 12 9.06 -2.65 3.43
C PRO A 12 7.72 -3.28 3.82
N GLY A 13 6.71 -2.48 4.12
CA GLY A 13 5.37 -2.99 4.45
C GLY A 13 4.72 -3.72 3.27
N LEU A 14 4.95 -3.25 2.05
CA LEU A 14 4.45 -3.92 0.84
C LEU A 14 5.19 -5.24 0.60
N GLU A 15 6.49 -5.28 0.86
CA GLU A 15 7.25 -6.52 0.78
C GLU A 15 6.78 -7.53 1.84
N SER A 16 6.48 -7.06 3.04
CA SER A 16 5.94 -7.91 4.11
C SER A 16 4.58 -8.48 3.74
N ALA A 17 3.72 -7.69 3.10
CA ALA A 17 2.43 -8.17 2.62
C ALA A 17 2.61 -9.26 1.56
N ALA A 18 3.52 -9.08 0.63
CA ALA A 18 3.81 -10.08 -0.40
C ALA A 18 4.35 -11.38 0.22
N ARG A 19 5.24 -11.25 1.19
CA ARG A 19 5.77 -12.41 1.94
C ARG A 19 4.66 -13.15 2.67
N PHE A 20 3.75 -12.42 3.30
CA PHE A 20 2.60 -13.02 3.99
C PHE A 20 1.75 -13.84 3.02
N VAL A 21 1.44 -13.29 1.85
CA VAL A 21 0.67 -14.00 0.81
C VAL A 21 1.39 -15.28 0.37
N ASN A 22 2.70 -15.20 0.15
CA ASN A 22 3.49 -16.35 -0.27
C ASN A 22 3.54 -17.44 0.82
N LEU A 23 3.72 -17.04 2.08
CA LEU A 23 3.74 -17.99 3.20
C LEU A 23 2.37 -18.65 3.38
N ALA A 24 1.29 -17.90 3.23
CA ALA A 24 -0.06 -18.46 3.29
C ALA A 24 -0.29 -19.48 2.16
N GLY A 25 0.22 -19.21 0.96
CA GLY A 25 0.16 -20.15 -0.16
C GLY A 25 0.92 -21.44 0.12
N LEU A 26 2.12 -21.33 0.71
CA LEU A 26 2.90 -22.51 1.12
C LEU A 26 2.19 -23.30 2.22
N ALA A 27 1.49 -22.64 3.13
CA ALA A 27 0.70 -23.30 4.18
C ALA A 27 -0.66 -23.80 3.66
N LYS A 28 -0.92 -23.66 2.35
CA LYS A 28 -2.16 -24.08 1.70
C LYS A 28 -3.42 -23.44 2.25
N VAL A 29 -3.29 -22.18 2.72
CA VAL A 29 -4.46 -21.38 3.10
C VAL A 29 -5.19 -20.96 1.84
N PRO A 30 -6.49 -21.28 1.68
CA PRO A 30 -7.24 -20.86 0.49
C PRO A 30 -7.25 -19.32 0.39
N GLY A 31 -7.06 -18.79 -0.83
CA GLY A 31 -7.04 -17.35 -1.06
C GLY A 31 -8.30 -16.64 -0.55
N LYS A 32 -9.47 -17.31 -0.63
CA LYS A 32 -10.74 -16.76 -0.12
C LYS A 32 -10.76 -16.59 1.41
N ASN A 33 -9.84 -17.25 2.12
CA ASN A 33 -9.74 -17.16 3.58
C ASN A 33 -8.67 -16.15 4.02
N LEU A 34 -8.01 -15.50 3.05
CA LEU A 34 -6.96 -14.53 3.31
C LEU A 34 -7.46 -13.15 2.92
N GLU A 35 -7.60 -12.27 3.92
CA GLU A 35 -8.00 -10.89 3.71
C GLU A 35 -6.90 -9.97 4.23
N LEU A 36 -6.25 -9.26 3.34
CA LEU A 36 -5.16 -8.34 3.65
C LEU A 36 -5.48 -6.94 3.15
N VAL A 37 -5.18 -5.96 3.98
CA VAL A 37 -5.26 -4.54 3.63
C VAL A 37 -3.92 -3.91 4.00
N ALA A 38 -3.35 -3.16 3.07
CA ALA A 38 -2.16 -2.37 3.29
C ALA A 38 -2.50 -0.90 3.10
N VAL A 39 -2.16 -0.06 4.08
CA VAL A 39 -2.41 1.37 3.97
C VAL A 39 -1.09 2.14 3.96
N LEU A 40 -0.87 2.92 2.91
CA LEU A 40 0.31 3.75 2.72
C LEU A 40 0.07 5.11 3.37
N ASN A 41 0.99 5.54 4.23
CA ASN A 41 0.90 6.84 4.89
C ASN A 41 2.29 7.39 5.19
N GLY A 42 2.37 8.65 5.60
CA GLY A 42 3.64 9.29 5.87
C GLY A 42 4.57 9.25 4.66
N PRO A 43 5.87 8.96 4.85
CA PRO A 43 6.82 8.88 3.73
C PRO A 43 6.46 7.81 2.69
N ALA A 44 5.70 6.77 3.06
CA ALA A 44 5.28 5.73 2.13
C ALA A 44 4.20 6.19 1.13
N THR A 45 3.63 7.36 1.34
CA THR A 45 2.56 7.91 0.49
C THR A 45 2.97 8.00 -0.98
N SER A 46 4.23 8.34 -1.26
CA SER A 46 4.74 8.46 -2.63
C SER A 46 4.61 7.16 -3.44
N ALA A 47 4.64 6.01 -2.77
CA ALA A 47 4.49 4.72 -3.45
C ALA A 47 3.13 4.54 -4.13
N ALA A 48 2.13 5.31 -3.71
CA ALA A 48 0.78 5.25 -4.27
C ALA A 48 0.65 5.96 -5.63
N LEU A 49 1.64 6.73 -6.03
CA LEU A 49 1.57 7.52 -7.27
C LEU A 49 1.61 6.63 -8.51
N GLY A 50 0.84 7.00 -9.52
CA GLY A 50 0.92 6.39 -10.85
C GLY A 50 2.26 6.69 -11.52
N ASP A 51 2.54 5.99 -12.63
CA ASP A 51 3.84 6.06 -13.29
C ASP A 51 4.22 7.48 -13.73
N ASP A 52 3.30 8.19 -14.38
CA ASP A 52 3.57 9.54 -14.89
C ASP A 52 3.82 10.54 -13.77
N ALA A 53 2.98 10.49 -12.73
CA ALA A 53 3.09 11.38 -11.58
C ALA A 53 4.39 11.15 -10.82
N TYR A 54 4.76 9.90 -10.61
CA TYR A 54 5.99 9.56 -9.92
C TYR A 54 7.21 10.01 -10.71
N LEU A 55 7.22 9.74 -12.03
CA LEU A 55 8.32 10.15 -12.90
C LEU A 55 8.50 11.67 -12.90
N LYS A 56 7.39 12.40 -12.96
CA LYS A 56 7.41 13.86 -12.95
C LYS A 56 7.97 14.43 -11.64
N ARG A 57 7.65 13.81 -10.51
CA ARG A 57 8.06 14.30 -9.19
C ARG A 57 9.45 13.83 -8.77
N HIS A 58 9.85 12.62 -9.16
CA HIS A 58 11.08 11.97 -8.66
C HIS A 58 12.11 11.70 -9.75
N GLN A 59 11.80 11.99 -11.03
CA GLN A 59 12.68 11.79 -12.19
C GLN A 59 13.16 10.33 -12.35
N ARG A 60 12.33 9.39 -11.88
CA ARG A 60 12.57 7.95 -12.03
C ARG A 60 11.23 7.22 -11.99
N THR A 61 11.24 5.94 -12.37
CA THR A 61 10.03 5.11 -12.30
C THR A 61 9.72 4.75 -10.84
N ASN A 62 8.44 4.59 -10.54
CA ASN A 62 8.01 4.19 -9.21
C ASN A 62 8.42 2.73 -8.94
N PRO A 63 9.34 2.45 -8.01
CA PRO A 63 9.82 1.10 -7.75
C PRO A 63 8.76 0.19 -7.13
N ASN A 64 7.63 0.74 -6.68
CA ASN A 64 6.57 -0.02 -6.02
C ASN A 64 5.46 -0.45 -6.97
N ARG A 65 5.45 0.01 -8.23
CA ARG A 65 4.31 -0.22 -9.14
C ARG A 65 4.04 -1.70 -9.41
N LYS A 66 5.08 -2.45 -9.74
CA LYS A 66 4.93 -3.88 -10.03
C LYS A 66 4.46 -4.67 -8.82
N LEU A 67 4.99 -4.33 -7.65
CA LEU A 67 4.63 -5.00 -6.40
C LEU A 67 3.17 -4.71 -6.03
N ILE A 68 2.74 -3.45 -6.14
CA ILE A 68 1.35 -3.07 -5.87
C ILE A 68 0.40 -3.79 -6.84
N ALA A 69 0.73 -3.85 -8.12
CA ALA A 69 -0.08 -4.56 -9.09
C ALA A 69 -0.20 -6.05 -8.76
N ALA A 70 0.91 -6.69 -8.38
CA ALA A 70 0.92 -8.10 -7.99
C ALA A 70 0.10 -8.34 -6.72
N LEU A 71 0.20 -7.46 -5.74
CA LEU A 71 -0.61 -7.54 -4.51
C LEU A 71 -2.10 -7.39 -4.82
N ASN A 72 -2.45 -6.44 -5.67
CA ASN A 72 -3.83 -6.23 -6.09
C ASN A 72 -4.40 -7.48 -6.77
N GLU A 73 -3.63 -8.11 -7.67
CA GLU A 73 -4.02 -9.35 -8.33
C GLU A 73 -4.20 -10.50 -7.33
N ALA A 74 -3.41 -10.52 -6.28
CA ALA A 74 -3.51 -11.53 -5.21
C ALA A 74 -4.67 -11.27 -4.24
N GLY A 75 -5.44 -10.19 -4.44
CA GLY A 75 -6.57 -9.84 -3.60
C GLY A 75 -6.24 -8.98 -2.40
N VAL A 76 -5.03 -8.44 -2.32
CA VAL A 76 -4.64 -7.48 -1.27
C VAL A 76 -5.18 -6.10 -1.66
N ASP A 77 -5.90 -5.47 -0.72
CA ASP A 77 -6.43 -4.12 -0.91
C ASP A 77 -5.36 -3.11 -0.48
N VAL A 78 -4.78 -2.42 -1.44
CA VAL A 78 -3.76 -1.39 -1.18
C VAL A 78 -4.44 -0.04 -1.17
N MET A 79 -4.32 0.67 -0.04
CA MET A 79 -4.91 1.98 0.17
C MET A 79 -3.85 3.01 0.47
N VAL A 80 -4.18 4.28 0.24
CA VAL A 80 -3.34 5.42 0.63
C VAL A 80 -4.14 6.38 1.49
N CYS A 81 -3.47 6.94 2.48
CA CYS A 81 -4.05 7.93 3.39
C CYS A 81 -4.32 9.25 2.65
N GLY A 82 -5.59 9.65 2.58
CA GLY A 82 -5.98 10.91 1.93
C GLY A 82 -5.42 12.15 2.60
N GLN A 83 -5.29 12.14 3.93
CA GLN A 83 -4.65 13.25 4.65
C GLN A 83 -3.17 13.35 4.32
N ALA A 84 -2.48 12.23 4.17
CA ALA A 84 -1.07 12.23 3.79
C ALA A 84 -0.87 12.73 2.34
N LEU A 85 -1.78 12.39 1.44
CA LEU A 85 -1.77 12.96 0.08
C LEU A 85 -1.86 14.47 0.12
N ALA A 86 -2.85 14.99 0.85
CA ALA A 86 -3.06 16.44 0.97
C ALA A 86 -1.85 17.12 1.59
N HIS A 87 -1.27 16.53 2.64
CA HIS A 87 -0.08 17.09 3.32
C HIS A 87 1.11 17.17 2.37
N LYS A 88 1.29 16.19 1.49
CA LYS A 88 2.38 16.19 0.51
C LYS A 88 2.07 17.01 -0.76
N GLY A 89 0.86 17.53 -0.88
CA GLY A 89 0.43 18.28 -2.06
C GLY A 89 0.17 17.41 -3.27
N PHE A 90 -0.14 16.13 -3.08
CA PHE A 90 -0.49 15.22 -4.16
C PHE A 90 -1.99 15.27 -4.43
N SER A 91 -2.39 15.36 -5.70
CA SER A 91 -3.79 15.25 -6.09
C SER A 91 -4.22 13.78 -6.11
N THR A 92 -5.50 13.52 -5.82
CA THR A 92 -6.06 12.17 -5.95
C THR A 92 -5.97 11.63 -7.38
N THR A 93 -5.92 12.52 -8.38
CA THR A 93 -5.74 12.12 -9.79
C THR A 93 -4.36 11.58 -10.09
N GLU A 94 -3.38 11.83 -9.21
CA GLU A 94 -2.01 11.32 -9.36
C GLU A 94 -1.86 9.90 -8.79
N VAL A 95 -2.85 9.41 -8.06
CA VAL A 95 -2.82 8.07 -7.44
C VAL A 95 -3.06 7.00 -8.52
N ALA A 96 -2.32 5.90 -8.42
CA ALA A 96 -2.47 4.77 -9.33
C ALA A 96 -3.88 4.14 -9.24
N ASN A 97 -4.35 3.58 -10.35
CA ASN A 97 -5.70 3.04 -10.45
C ASN A 97 -5.97 1.85 -9.52
N ASP A 98 -4.93 1.11 -9.18
CA ASP A 98 -5.02 -0.06 -8.30
C ASP A 98 -4.79 0.26 -6.82
N VAL A 99 -4.75 1.54 -6.47
CA VAL A 99 -4.66 2.02 -5.09
C VAL A 99 -5.93 2.79 -4.76
N THR A 100 -6.56 2.43 -3.63
CA THR A 100 -7.76 3.10 -3.15
C THR A 100 -7.38 4.26 -2.23
N VAL A 101 -7.98 5.41 -2.44
CA VAL A 101 -7.78 6.57 -1.56
C VAL A 101 -8.76 6.46 -0.38
N ALA A 102 -8.23 6.38 0.83
CA ALA A 102 -9.01 6.38 2.07
C ALA A 102 -9.00 7.78 2.68
N VAL A 103 -9.96 8.07 3.57
CA VAL A 103 -10.01 9.36 4.26
C VAL A 103 -8.72 9.59 5.05
N ALA A 104 -8.34 8.61 5.87
CA ALA A 104 -7.11 8.65 6.66
C ALA A 104 -6.68 7.25 7.05
N ALA A 105 -5.36 7.07 7.25
CA ALA A 105 -4.83 5.79 7.73
C ALA A 105 -5.42 5.42 9.10
N LEU A 106 -5.58 6.40 9.97
CA LEU A 106 -6.13 6.19 11.30
C LEU A 106 -7.54 5.56 11.26
N THR A 107 -8.42 6.07 10.39
CA THR A 107 -9.76 5.54 10.25
C THR A 107 -9.79 4.14 9.63
N VAL A 108 -8.87 3.86 8.69
CA VAL A 108 -8.71 2.54 8.09
C VAL A 108 -8.31 1.52 9.15
N LEU A 109 -7.29 1.84 9.94
CA LEU A 109 -6.81 0.94 11.00
C LEU A 109 -7.91 0.66 12.02
N ALA A 110 -8.63 1.69 12.46
CA ALA A 110 -9.72 1.53 13.42
C ALA A 110 -10.85 0.65 12.85
N LYS A 111 -11.23 0.88 11.59
CA LYS A 111 -12.30 0.11 10.94
C LYS A 111 -11.96 -1.37 10.85
N TYR A 112 -10.76 -1.69 10.33
CA TYR A 112 -10.41 -3.08 10.08
C TYR A 112 -10.09 -3.83 11.37
N GLN A 113 -9.44 -3.19 12.34
CA GLN A 113 -9.20 -3.81 13.64
C GLN A 113 -10.52 -4.07 14.38
N SER A 114 -11.49 -3.15 14.30
CA SER A 114 -12.83 -3.36 14.86
C SER A 114 -13.57 -4.50 14.17
N ALA A 115 -13.28 -4.76 12.91
CA ALA A 115 -13.85 -5.87 12.16
C ALA A 115 -13.14 -7.21 12.39
N GLY A 116 -12.15 -7.24 13.26
CA GLY A 116 -11.45 -8.49 13.61
C GLY A 116 -10.10 -8.70 12.91
N TYR A 117 -9.64 -7.73 12.12
CA TYR A 117 -8.34 -7.82 11.47
C TYR A 117 -7.22 -7.63 12.50
N ALA A 118 -6.14 -8.39 12.35
CA ALA A 118 -4.95 -8.20 13.15
C ALA A 118 -4.04 -7.16 12.51
N LEU A 119 -3.41 -6.33 13.32
CA LEU A 119 -2.38 -5.41 12.86
C LEU A 119 -1.05 -6.14 12.73
N ILE A 120 -0.44 -6.07 11.54
CA ILE A 120 0.89 -6.63 11.33
C ILE A 120 1.89 -5.48 11.37
N PRO A 121 2.76 -5.43 12.39
CA PRO A 121 3.76 -4.39 12.51
C PRO A 121 4.86 -4.57 11.46
N ASN A 122 5.44 -3.45 11.01
CA ASN A 122 6.56 -3.46 10.08
C ASN A 122 7.45 -2.23 10.22
#